data_d8795c37dbb4e7f4be47e6fdcd2e87c3
#
_entry.id   d8795c37dbb4e7f4be47e6fdcd2e87c3
#
_cell.length_a   1.000
_cell.length_b   1.000
_cell.length_c   1.000
_cell.angle_alpha   90.00
_cell.angle_beta   90.00
_cell.angle_gamma   90.00
#
_symmetry.space_group_name_H-M   'P 1'
#
loop_
_entity.id
_entity.type
_entity.pdbx_description
1 polymer ?
#
loop_
_entity_poly.entity_id
_entity_poly.type
_entity_poly.pdbx_seq_one_letter_code
_entity_poly.pdbx_strand_id
1 'polypeptide(L)'
;MKKLFALLMICTLALFTGCGGGNENKSSDDAGKVKLGMITRLNASEENFSVFMKQIEDTLDVKISSHKPVFFDNLSSMQMALQSKQIDEISTYRSVARYMIANEPRFEVLKDHSLEFIDSFCFALRDDEKDLQNSLNTVIKEMQSDGTLDRLTKDYITDISAENEPLAVDLPNFDGADTIKVAVTGDLPPLDFVSANNLPAGFNTAVLAEIANRISKNIEIVQIDSGARAAALTSKQVDVVFWAIVPVSEIIPSDSDKPSGIILTEPYYKDKIVHIIFNDEEKK
;
A
#
# COMPACT_ATOMS: atom_id res chain seq x y z
N MET A 1 34.31 49.44 35.88
CA MET A 1 33.83 48.79 34.70
C MET A 1 33.47 47.32 35.00
N LYS A 2 32.65 47.05 36.01
CA LYS A 2 32.23 45.66 36.39
C LYS A 2 30.74 45.58 36.80
N LYS A 3 29.91 46.57 36.44
CA LYS A 3 28.47 46.60 36.79
C LYS A 3 27.53 46.80 35.61
N LEU A 4 27.99 46.59 34.36
CA LEU A 4 27.18 46.80 33.18
C LEU A 4 26.90 45.48 32.39
N PHE A 5 27.24 44.31 32.96
CA PHE A 5 27.06 43.02 32.26
C PHE A 5 25.98 42.13 32.89
N ALA A 6 25.29 42.62 33.93
CA ALA A 6 24.28 41.82 34.66
C ALA A 6 22.83 42.19 34.29
N LEU A 7 22.60 43.10 33.35
CA LEU A 7 21.24 43.57 33.01
C LEU A 7 20.80 43.21 31.57
N LEU A 8 21.57 42.34 30.88
CA LEU A 8 21.21 41.96 29.48
C LEU A 8 20.82 40.48 29.37
N MET A 9 20.60 39.77 30.49
CA MET A 9 20.24 38.34 30.47
C MET A 9 18.83 38.02 31.02
N ILE A 10 18.00 39.03 31.23
CA ILE A 10 16.62 38.84 31.77
C ILE A 10 15.51 39.20 30.73
N CYS A 11 15.87 39.71 29.54
CA CYS A 11 14.90 40.10 28.53
C CYS A 11 14.68 39.10 27.37
N THR A 12 15.19 37.86 27.44
CA THR A 12 15.01 36.88 26.37
C THR A 12 14.15 35.66 26.76
N LEU A 13 13.41 35.70 27.86
CA LEU A 13 12.52 34.59 28.30
C LEU A 13 11.03 34.91 28.26
N ALA A 14 10.61 35.96 27.57
CA ALA A 14 9.21 36.40 27.54
C ALA A 14 8.60 36.55 26.13
N LEU A 15 9.08 35.82 25.12
CA LEU A 15 8.50 35.87 23.77
C LEU A 15 8.29 34.48 23.13
N PHE A 16 7.95 33.47 23.91
CA PHE A 16 7.40 32.20 23.35
C PHE A 16 6.00 31.90 23.89
N THR A 17 5.14 32.89 23.98
CA THR A 17 3.70 32.71 23.93
C THR A 17 3.18 33.18 22.58
N GLY A 18 3.68 32.54 21.51
CA GLY A 18 3.08 32.61 20.20
C GLY A 18 1.88 31.66 20.18
N CYS A 19 0.70 32.21 20.38
CA CYS A 19 -0.55 31.60 19.98
C CYS A 19 -0.51 31.21 18.51
N GLY A 20 -0.14 29.99 18.21
CA GLY A 20 -0.50 29.31 16.99
C GLY A 20 -1.90 28.75 17.17
N GLY A 21 -2.91 29.61 17.20
CA GLY A 21 -4.31 29.23 17.00
C GLY A 21 -4.48 28.86 15.54
N GLY A 22 -4.04 27.66 15.14
CA GLY A 22 -4.60 26.97 14.00
C GLY A 22 -6.05 26.67 14.37
N ASN A 23 -6.97 27.43 13.81
CA ASN A 23 -8.38 27.01 13.70
C ASN A 23 -8.35 25.72 12.85
N GLU A 24 -8.22 24.57 13.51
CA GLU A 24 -8.82 23.35 13.00
C GLU A 24 -10.34 23.59 13.05
N ASN A 25 -10.87 24.08 11.95
CA ASN A 25 -12.26 23.87 11.62
C ASN A 25 -12.45 22.35 11.53
N LYS A 26 -12.66 21.68 12.66
CA LYS A 26 -13.31 20.38 12.69
C LYS A 26 -14.69 20.64 12.08
N SER A 27 -14.82 20.31 10.79
CA SER A 27 -16.11 20.32 10.15
C SER A 27 -17.01 19.42 10.97
N SER A 28 -18.20 19.92 11.32
CA SER A 28 -19.23 19.17 12.06
C SER A 28 -19.68 17.90 11.33
N ASP A 29 -19.22 17.68 10.09
CA ASP A 29 -19.50 16.53 9.22
C ASP A 29 -18.72 15.25 9.57
N ASP A 30 -17.65 15.33 10.37
CA ASP A 30 -16.80 14.18 10.71
C ASP A 30 -17.16 13.52 12.05
N ALA A 31 -18.04 14.15 12.83
CA ALA A 31 -18.46 13.61 14.12
C ALA A 31 -19.32 12.34 13.92
N GLY A 32 -18.78 11.19 14.32
CA GLY A 32 -19.47 9.90 14.25
C GLY A 32 -19.12 9.05 13.03
N LYS A 33 -18.20 9.49 12.16
CA LYS A 33 -17.67 8.66 11.08
C LYS A 33 -16.62 7.67 11.60
N VAL A 34 -16.64 6.46 11.08
CA VAL A 34 -15.62 5.43 11.31
C VAL A 34 -14.32 5.84 10.60
N LYS A 35 -13.23 5.97 11.32
CA LYS A 35 -11.92 6.28 10.75
C LYS A 35 -11.31 5.01 10.16
N LEU A 36 -11.23 4.96 8.84
CA LEU A 36 -10.75 3.81 8.09
C LEU A 36 -9.29 4.03 7.65
N GLY A 37 -8.35 3.29 8.26
CA GLY A 37 -6.96 3.29 7.85
C GLY A 37 -6.79 2.58 6.50
N MET A 38 -6.04 3.18 5.59
CA MET A 38 -5.75 2.66 4.26
C MET A 38 -4.29 2.93 3.89
N ILE A 39 -3.63 1.98 3.23
CA ILE A 39 -2.32 2.25 2.62
C ILE A 39 -2.52 3.22 1.45
N THR A 40 -1.66 4.23 1.37
CA THR A 40 -1.69 5.23 0.31
C THR A 40 -1.50 4.55 -1.05
N ARG A 41 -2.48 4.72 -1.96
CA ARG A 41 -2.45 4.22 -3.34
C ARG A 41 -1.76 5.24 -4.25
N LEU A 42 -1.53 4.89 -5.52
CA LEU A 42 -0.83 5.78 -6.46
C LEU A 42 -1.57 7.11 -6.71
N ASN A 43 -2.90 7.08 -6.67
CA ASN A 43 -3.77 8.25 -6.90
C ASN A 43 -4.68 8.53 -5.70
N ALA A 44 -4.24 8.18 -4.47
CA ALA A 44 -5.06 8.33 -3.28
C ALA A 44 -5.11 9.79 -2.81
N SER A 45 -6.32 10.28 -2.55
CA SER A 45 -6.60 11.51 -1.84
C SER A 45 -7.96 11.41 -1.14
N GLU A 46 -8.20 12.22 -0.11
CA GLU A 46 -9.54 12.28 0.51
C GLU A 46 -10.62 12.70 -0.50
N GLU A 47 -10.28 13.56 -1.44
CA GLU A 47 -11.19 14.00 -2.50
C GLU A 47 -11.54 12.84 -3.43
N ASN A 48 -10.56 12.13 -3.96
CA ASN A 48 -10.77 10.97 -4.82
C ASN A 48 -11.57 9.87 -4.10
N PHE A 49 -11.27 9.61 -2.84
CA PHE A 49 -12.03 8.66 -2.03
C PHE A 49 -13.48 9.10 -1.85
N SER A 50 -13.73 10.37 -1.57
CA SER A 50 -15.09 10.90 -1.39
C SER A 50 -15.91 10.84 -2.67
N VAL A 51 -15.30 11.15 -3.83
CA VAL A 51 -15.93 11.01 -5.15
C VAL A 51 -16.27 9.55 -5.43
N PHE A 52 -15.35 8.67 -5.17
CA PHE A 52 -15.49 7.23 -5.33
C PHE A 52 -16.62 6.65 -4.46
N MET A 53 -16.65 6.98 -3.16
CA MET A 53 -17.69 6.51 -2.25
C MET A 53 -19.07 7.01 -2.67
N LYS A 54 -19.18 8.28 -3.06
CA LYS A 54 -20.42 8.85 -3.57
C LYS A 54 -20.90 8.15 -4.83
N GLN A 55 -20.01 7.81 -5.75
CA GLN A 55 -20.38 7.09 -6.97
C GLN A 55 -20.94 5.69 -6.67
N ILE A 56 -20.37 4.99 -5.68
CA ILE A 56 -20.89 3.71 -5.20
C ILE A 56 -22.28 3.90 -4.57
N GLU A 57 -22.44 4.88 -3.69
CA GLU A 57 -23.71 5.18 -3.05
C GLU A 57 -24.82 5.47 -4.07
N ASP A 58 -24.54 6.34 -5.04
CA ASP A 58 -25.49 6.74 -6.09
C ASP A 58 -25.85 5.57 -7.01
N THR A 59 -24.91 4.64 -7.25
CA THR A 59 -25.14 3.49 -8.16
C THR A 59 -25.89 2.35 -7.49
N LEU A 60 -25.59 2.07 -6.22
CA LEU A 60 -26.16 0.93 -5.48
C LEU A 60 -27.38 1.32 -4.63
N ASP A 61 -27.75 2.60 -4.60
CA ASP A 61 -28.78 3.14 -3.69
C ASP A 61 -28.54 2.74 -2.21
N VAL A 62 -27.27 2.80 -1.79
CA VAL A 62 -26.83 2.48 -0.43
C VAL A 62 -26.18 3.70 0.21
N LYS A 63 -26.10 3.73 1.53
CA LYS A 63 -25.45 4.80 2.27
C LYS A 63 -24.18 4.28 2.92
N ILE A 64 -23.01 4.64 2.35
CA ILE A 64 -21.68 4.18 2.81
C ILE A 64 -20.89 5.33 3.48
N SER A 65 -21.43 6.55 3.47
CA SER A 65 -20.78 7.80 3.94
C SER A 65 -20.41 7.82 5.43
N SER A 66 -20.45 6.67 6.11
CA SER A 66 -20.06 6.51 7.51
C SER A 66 -18.56 6.42 7.75
N HIS A 67 -17.72 6.35 6.69
CA HIS A 67 -16.27 6.19 6.81
C HIS A 67 -15.53 7.47 6.44
N LYS A 68 -14.45 7.73 7.19
CA LYS A 68 -13.45 8.76 6.88
C LYS A 68 -12.11 8.06 6.62
N PRO A 69 -11.52 8.17 5.42
CA PRO A 69 -10.22 7.57 5.14
C PRO A 69 -9.12 8.28 5.91
N VAL A 70 -8.16 7.50 6.40
CA VAL A 70 -6.90 7.95 6.98
C VAL A 70 -5.79 7.20 6.26
N PHE A 71 -4.98 7.90 5.49
CA PHE A 71 -3.93 7.29 4.67
C PHE A 71 -2.63 7.10 5.44
N PHE A 72 -1.99 5.97 5.23
CA PHE A 72 -0.72 5.58 5.81
C PHE A 72 0.27 5.18 4.73
N ASP A 73 1.55 5.46 4.97
CA ASP A 73 2.61 5.11 4.03
C ASP A 73 3.11 3.67 4.21
N ASN A 74 2.81 3.04 5.36
CA ASN A 74 3.20 1.67 5.65
C ASN A 74 2.21 0.96 6.59
N LEU A 75 2.21 -0.38 6.53
CA LEU A 75 1.30 -1.22 7.31
C LEU A 75 1.57 -1.12 8.82
N SER A 76 2.85 -1.06 9.21
CA SER A 76 3.24 -1.03 10.63
C SER A 76 2.68 0.19 11.35
N SER A 77 2.76 1.38 10.74
CA SER A 77 2.17 2.61 11.28
C SER A 77 0.64 2.52 11.38
N MET A 78 0.01 1.92 10.38
CA MET A 78 -1.44 1.74 10.34
C MET A 78 -1.91 0.76 11.44
N GLN A 79 -1.17 -0.33 11.68
CA GLN A 79 -1.44 -1.26 12.77
C GLN A 79 -1.30 -0.58 14.14
N MET A 80 -0.24 0.21 14.35
CA MET A 80 -0.07 0.98 15.60
C MET A 80 -1.20 1.98 15.82
N ALA A 81 -1.68 2.65 14.75
CA ALA A 81 -2.78 3.59 14.83
C ALA A 81 -4.10 2.88 15.23
N LEU A 82 -4.35 1.66 14.73
CA LEU A 82 -5.51 0.87 15.12
C LEU A 82 -5.41 0.40 16.59
N GLN A 83 -4.26 -0.12 17.00
CA GLN A 83 -4.02 -0.55 18.39
C GLN A 83 -4.15 0.60 19.39
N SER A 84 -3.74 1.81 19.01
CA SER A 84 -3.85 3.02 19.85
C SER A 84 -5.19 3.75 19.73
N LYS A 85 -6.15 3.20 18.96
CA LYS A 85 -7.49 3.78 18.72
C LYS A 85 -7.47 5.16 18.05
N GLN A 86 -6.42 5.46 17.31
CA GLN A 86 -6.36 6.65 16.45
C GLN A 86 -7.22 6.47 15.20
N ILE A 87 -7.36 5.22 14.74
CA ILE A 87 -8.33 4.77 13.73
C ILE A 87 -9.18 3.64 14.29
N ASP A 88 -10.34 3.42 13.69
CA ASP A 88 -11.32 2.44 14.16
C ASP A 88 -11.19 1.11 13.41
N GLU A 89 -10.81 1.15 12.13
CA GLU A 89 -10.68 0.00 11.25
C GLU A 89 -9.50 0.16 10.30
N ILE A 90 -8.98 -0.95 9.81
CA ILE A 90 -8.03 -1.02 8.69
C ILE A 90 -8.70 -1.67 7.49
N SER A 91 -8.64 -1.02 6.32
CA SER A 91 -8.94 -1.64 5.03
C SER A 91 -7.67 -2.22 4.44
N THR A 92 -7.65 -3.53 4.23
CA THR A 92 -6.50 -4.25 3.66
C THR A 92 -6.94 -5.47 2.85
N TYR A 93 -5.99 -6.21 2.28
CA TYR A 93 -6.26 -7.42 1.51
C TYR A 93 -6.38 -8.64 2.41
N ARG A 94 -7.19 -9.61 1.99
CA ARG A 94 -7.41 -10.85 2.75
C ARG A 94 -6.11 -11.61 3.05
N SER A 95 -5.18 -11.64 2.12
CA SER A 95 -3.86 -12.28 2.32
C SER A 95 -3.07 -11.59 3.43
N VAL A 96 -3.05 -10.24 3.44
CA VAL A 96 -2.39 -9.43 4.47
C VAL A 96 -3.09 -9.59 5.82
N ALA A 97 -4.42 -9.56 5.83
CA ALA A 97 -5.22 -9.74 7.05
C ALA A 97 -4.94 -11.10 7.72
N ARG A 98 -4.82 -12.18 6.92
CA ARG A 98 -4.45 -13.51 7.46
C ARG A 98 -3.09 -13.47 8.15
N TYR A 99 -2.10 -12.82 7.54
CA TYR A 99 -0.78 -12.66 8.13
C TYR A 99 -0.84 -11.83 9.43
N MET A 100 -1.56 -10.71 9.43
CA MET A 100 -1.75 -9.87 10.61
C MET A 100 -2.35 -10.66 11.79
N ILE A 101 -3.44 -11.41 11.54
CA ILE A 101 -4.17 -12.17 12.56
C ILE A 101 -3.33 -13.33 13.10
N ALA A 102 -2.53 -13.99 12.25
CA ALA A 102 -1.67 -15.09 12.69
C ALA A 102 -0.55 -14.61 13.62
N ASN A 103 -0.03 -13.39 13.38
CA ASN A 103 1.03 -12.81 14.21
C ASN A 103 0.50 -12.04 15.43
N GLU A 104 -0.74 -11.57 15.39
CA GLU A 104 -1.41 -10.90 16.50
C GLU A 104 -2.90 -11.26 16.51
N PRO A 105 -3.29 -12.29 17.29
CA PRO A 105 -4.67 -12.81 17.29
C PRO A 105 -5.76 -11.85 17.78
N ARG A 106 -5.39 -10.68 18.31
CA ARG A 106 -6.34 -9.62 18.67
C ARG A 106 -6.83 -8.85 17.46
N PHE A 107 -6.17 -8.95 16.30
CA PHE A 107 -6.75 -8.51 15.04
C PHE A 107 -7.87 -9.46 14.61
N GLU A 108 -8.97 -8.92 14.13
CA GLU A 108 -10.13 -9.68 13.66
C GLU A 108 -10.69 -9.09 12.38
N VAL A 109 -11.13 -9.97 11.47
CA VAL A 109 -11.89 -9.51 10.29
C VAL A 109 -13.30 -9.12 10.73
N LEU A 110 -13.71 -7.91 10.36
CA LEU A 110 -15.09 -7.46 10.56
C LEU A 110 -16.05 -8.26 9.67
N LYS A 111 -17.06 -8.89 10.29
CA LYS A 111 -17.91 -9.89 9.62
C LYS A 111 -19.03 -9.30 8.76
N ASP A 112 -19.45 -8.07 9.04
CA ASP A 112 -20.64 -7.47 8.42
C ASP A 112 -20.28 -6.45 7.33
N HIS A 113 -19.64 -6.93 6.25
CA HIS A 113 -19.53 -6.15 5.03
C HIS A 113 -20.51 -6.66 3.98
N SER A 114 -21.50 -5.83 3.67
CA SER A 114 -22.49 -6.11 2.63
C SER A 114 -21.93 -6.06 1.20
N LEU A 115 -20.78 -5.41 1.00
CA LEU A 115 -20.14 -5.24 -0.29
C LEU A 115 -18.78 -5.95 -0.31
N GLU A 116 -18.60 -6.79 -1.31
CA GLU A 116 -17.33 -7.47 -1.57
C GLU A 116 -16.55 -6.72 -2.66
N PHE A 117 -15.44 -6.11 -2.29
CA PHE A 117 -14.53 -5.48 -3.24
C PHE A 117 -13.34 -6.40 -3.50
N ILE A 118 -12.98 -6.49 -4.78
CA ILE A 118 -11.80 -7.22 -5.25
C ILE A 118 -10.96 -6.25 -6.07
N ASP A 119 -9.67 -6.21 -5.79
CA ASP A 119 -8.70 -5.49 -6.59
C ASP A 119 -7.82 -6.45 -7.37
N SER A 120 -7.52 -6.08 -8.61
CA SER A 120 -6.46 -6.71 -9.41
C SER A 120 -5.17 -5.93 -9.21
N PHE A 121 -4.05 -6.63 -9.06
CA PHE A 121 -2.72 -6.04 -8.95
C PHE A 121 -2.03 -6.00 -10.30
N CYS A 122 -1.54 -4.81 -10.66
CA CYS A 122 -0.80 -4.53 -11.87
C CYS A 122 0.54 -3.88 -11.53
N PHE A 123 1.48 -3.90 -12.45
CA PHE A 123 2.63 -3.01 -12.40
C PHE A 123 2.25 -1.66 -13.03
N ALA A 124 2.79 -0.57 -12.49
CA ALA A 124 2.66 0.76 -13.05
C ALA A 124 4.00 1.21 -13.66
N LEU A 125 3.92 1.81 -14.84
CA LEU A 125 5.06 2.35 -15.59
C LEU A 125 4.73 3.76 -16.07
N ARG A 126 5.74 4.51 -16.48
CA ARG A 126 5.52 5.76 -17.23
C ARG A 126 4.89 5.46 -18.59
N ASP A 127 4.13 6.39 -19.13
CA ASP A 127 3.41 6.21 -20.40
C ASP A 127 4.34 6.20 -21.65
N ASP A 128 5.62 6.62 -21.49
CA ASP A 128 6.66 6.50 -22.49
C ASP A 128 7.37 5.12 -22.51
N GLU A 129 7.10 4.23 -21.52
CA GLU A 129 7.73 2.90 -21.36
C GLU A 129 6.90 1.75 -21.97
N LYS A 130 6.34 1.96 -23.16
CA LYS A 130 5.44 0.97 -23.80
C LYS A 130 6.11 -0.34 -24.14
N ASP A 131 7.39 -0.32 -24.50
CA ASP A 131 8.11 -1.54 -24.84
C ASP A 131 8.33 -2.43 -23.61
N LEU A 132 8.65 -1.81 -22.47
CA LEU A 132 8.74 -2.54 -21.20
C LEU A 132 7.36 -3.05 -20.76
N GLN A 133 6.30 -2.24 -20.88
CA GLN A 133 4.93 -2.68 -20.62
C GLN A 133 4.55 -3.91 -21.46
N ASN A 134 4.83 -3.89 -22.76
CA ASN A 134 4.53 -5.01 -23.66
C ASN A 134 5.31 -6.27 -23.28
N SER A 135 6.58 -6.13 -22.91
CA SER A 135 7.40 -7.25 -22.42
C SER A 135 6.82 -7.85 -21.14
N LEU A 136 6.47 -7.02 -20.17
CA LEU A 136 5.83 -7.47 -18.91
C LEU A 136 4.49 -8.13 -19.17
N ASN A 137 3.64 -7.55 -20.02
CA ASN A 137 2.33 -8.13 -20.38
C ASN A 137 2.46 -9.49 -21.04
N THR A 138 3.46 -9.66 -21.92
CA THR A 138 3.72 -10.94 -22.56
C THR A 138 4.06 -12.01 -21.52
N VAL A 139 4.99 -11.69 -20.62
CA VAL A 139 5.41 -12.63 -19.57
C VAL A 139 4.29 -12.93 -18.60
N ILE A 140 3.50 -11.93 -18.18
CA ILE A 140 2.33 -12.14 -17.30
C ILE A 140 1.36 -13.12 -17.94
N LYS A 141 1.04 -12.97 -19.24
CA LYS A 141 0.15 -13.90 -19.97
C LYS A 141 0.72 -15.31 -20.07
N GLU A 142 2.03 -15.43 -20.29
CA GLU A 142 2.71 -16.73 -20.28
C GLU A 142 2.59 -17.39 -18.89
N MET A 143 2.89 -16.64 -17.80
CA MET A 143 2.82 -17.13 -16.43
C MET A 143 1.38 -17.50 -16.02
N GLN A 144 0.37 -16.83 -16.58
CA GLN A 144 -1.04 -17.21 -16.40
C GLN A 144 -1.33 -18.53 -17.12
N SER A 145 -0.88 -18.67 -18.37
CA SER A 145 -1.22 -19.81 -19.23
C SER A 145 -0.52 -21.10 -18.83
N ASP A 146 0.67 -21.03 -18.27
CA ASP A 146 1.47 -22.19 -17.85
C ASP A 146 1.32 -22.55 -16.37
N GLY A 147 0.47 -21.82 -15.63
CA GLY A 147 0.18 -22.09 -14.22
C GLY A 147 1.24 -21.56 -13.25
N THR A 148 2.22 -20.79 -13.72
CA THR A 148 3.27 -20.22 -12.84
C THR A 148 2.67 -19.29 -11.79
N LEU A 149 1.73 -18.37 -12.15
CA LEU A 149 1.09 -17.48 -11.18
C LEU A 149 0.26 -18.24 -10.15
N ASP A 150 -0.42 -19.31 -10.54
CA ASP A 150 -1.17 -20.16 -9.61
C ASP A 150 -0.23 -20.87 -8.62
N ARG A 151 0.90 -21.38 -9.10
CA ARG A 151 1.94 -21.98 -8.26
C ARG A 151 2.52 -20.96 -7.28
N LEU A 152 2.92 -19.78 -7.75
CA LEU A 152 3.45 -18.72 -6.88
C LEU A 152 2.42 -18.26 -5.85
N THR A 153 1.15 -18.11 -6.25
CA THR A 153 0.06 -17.77 -5.32
C THR A 153 -0.09 -18.85 -4.23
N LYS A 154 -0.01 -20.12 -4.63
CA LYS A 154 -0.06 -21.23 -3.69
C LYS A 154 1.12 -21.19 -2.72
N ASP A 155 2.35 -21.11 -3.25
CA ASP A 155 3.58 -21.22 -2.48
C ASP A 155 3.80 -20.03 -1.53
N TYR A 156 3.41 -18.82 -1.93
CA TYR A 156 3.72 -17.59 -1.18
C TYR A 156 2.51 -16.96 -0.47
N ILE A 157 1.29 -17.39 -0.76
CA ILE A 157 0.08 -16.81 -0.14
C ILE A 157 -0.80 -17.85 0.52
N THR A 158 -1.14 -18.96 -0.20
CA THR A 158 -2.14 -19.89 0.28
C THR A 158 -1.58 -20.89 1.28
N ASP A 159 -0.46 -21.51 0.96
CA ASP A 159 0.15 -22.60 1.72
C ASP A 159 1.22 -22.13 2.72
N ILE A 160 1.59 -20.85 2.68
CA ILE A 160 2.56 -20.29 3.62
C ILE A 160 2.00 -20.30 5.05
N SER A 161 2.85 -20.69 6.01
CA SER A 161 2.55 -20.44 7.42
C SER A 161 2.60 -18.95 7.69
N ALA A 162 1.44 -18.37 7.99
CA ALA A 162 1.33 -16.94 8.23
C ALA A 162 2.02 -16.46 9.54
N GLU A 163 2.48 -17.40 10.37
CA GLU A 163 3.22 -17.11 11.61
C GLU A 163 4.71 -16.82 11.37
N ASN A 164 5.22 -17.10 10.16
CA ASN A 164 6.62 -16.90 9.82
C ASN A 164 6.81 -15.68 8.92
N GLU A 165 8.01 -15.09 8.95
CA GLU A 165 8.40 -14.10 7.96
C GLU A 165 8.24 -14.69 6.55
N PRO A 166 7.81 -13.87 5.56
CA PRO A 166 7.77 -14.29 4.16
C PRO A 166 9.14 -14.80 3.70
N LEU A 167 9.11 -15.85 2.88
CA LEU A 167 10.33 -16.46 2.36
C LEU A 167 11.13 -15.46 1.53
N ALA A 168 12.42 -15.34 1.82
CA ALA A 168 13.35 -14.58 0.99
C ALA A 168 13.41 -15.18 -0.42
N VAL A 169 13.56 -14.31 -1.41
CA VAL A 169 13.60 -14.70 -2.82
C VAL A 169 14.89 -14.20 -3.43
N ASP A 170 15.67 -15.11 -3.99
CA ASP A 170 16.88 -14.77 -4.75
C ASP A 170 16.48 -14.23 -6.13
N LEU A 171 16.84 -12.99 -6.41
CA LEU A 171 16.69 -12.41 -7.74
C LEU A 171 17.83 -12.90 -8.64
N PRO A 172 17.54 -13.33 -9.90
CA PRO A 172 18.58 -13.75 -10.82
C PRO A 172 19.49 -12.57 -11.20
N ASN A 173 20.74 -12.89 -11.50
CA ASN A 173 21.73 -11.93 -11.98
C ASN A 173 22.27 -12.38 -13.33
N PHE A 174 22.13 -11.51 -14.33
CA PHE A 174 22.58 -11.74 -15.71
C PHE A 174 23.71 -10.75 -16.03
N ASP A 175 24.92 -11.25 -16.24
CA ASP A 175 26.10 -10.43 -16.50
C ASP A 175 25.90 -9.53 -17.74
N GLY A 176 26.03 -8.22 -17.55
CA GLY A 176 25.91 -7.22 -18.61
C GLY A 176 24.48 -6.93 -19.08
N ALA A 177 23.47 -7.51 -18.47
CA ALA A 177 22.07 -7.19 -18.77
C ALA A 177 21.63 -5.85 -18.12
N ASP A 178 20.67 -5.20 -18.77
CA ASP A 178 20.04 -4.01 -18.21
C ASP A 178 19.33 -4.34 -16.89
N THR A 179 19.25 -3.35 -16.00
CA THR A 179 18.58 -3.45 -14.72
C THR A 179 17.27 -2.65 -14.72
N ILE A 180 16.18 -3.28 -14.31
CA ILE A 180 14.88 -2.63 -14.07
C ILE A 180 14.78 -2.32 -12.57
N LYS A 181 14.61 -1.06 -12.23
CA LYS A 181 14.38 -0.62 -10.84
C LYS A 181 12.91 -0.69 -10.51
N VAL A 182 12.56 -1.47 -9.48
CA VAL A 182 11.18 -1.69 -9.06
C VAL A 182 10.94 -1.14 -7.67
N ALA A 183 10.04 -0.15 -7.55
CA ALA A 183 9.61 0.38 -6.26
C ALA A 183 8.68 -0.61 -5.56
N VAL A 184 8.98 -0.91 -4.30
CA VAL A 184 8.18 -1.74 -3.39
C VAL A 184 7.98 -1.00 -2.07
N THR A 185 6.94 -1.33 -1.31
CA THR A 185 6.77 -0.80 0.05
C THR A 185 7.62 -1.57 1.06
N GLY A 186 7.72 -2.87 0.87
CA GLY A 186 8.56 -3.76 1.66
C GLY A 186 8.02 -4.08 3.05
N ASP A 187 6.77 -3.73 3.36
CA ASP A 187 6.14 -4.01 4.65
C ASP A 187 4.68 -4.48 4.56
N LEU A 188 4.29 -5.11 3.45
CA LEU A 188 2.94 -5.62 3.21
C LEU A 188 2.92 -7.15 3.09
N PRO A 189 3.37 -7.89 4.13
CA PRO A 189 3.44 -9.35 4.08
C PRO A 189 2.05 -10.00 3.96
N PRO A 190 1.91 -11.14 3.28
CA PRO A 190 2.93 -11.90 2.56
C PRO A 190 3.17 -11.43 1.12
N LEU A 191 2.52 -10.35 0.70
CA LEU A 191 2.58 -9.85 -0.68
C LEU A 191 3.94 -9.24 -0.99
N ASP A 192 4.37 -8.27 -0.19
CA ASP A 192 5.55 -7.43 -0.40
C ASP A 192 6.29 -7.25 0.92
N PHE A 193 7.51 -7.76 0.99
CA PHE A 193 8.28 -7.73 2.23
C PHE A 193 9.77 -7.54 1.97
N VAL A 194 10.40 -6.73 2.81
CA VAL A 194 11.85 -6.63 2.92
C VAL A 194 12.22 -6.93 4.35
N SER A 195 12.98 -7.99 4.55
CA SER A 195 13.39 -8.44 5.89
C SER A 195 14.33 -7.47 6.58
N ALA A 196 14.53 -7.63 7.89
CA ALA A 196 15.49 -6.85 8.67
C ALA A 196 16.93 -6.95 8.15
N ASN A 197 17.26 -8.02 7.42
CA ASN A 197 18.55 -8.20 6.76
C ASN A 197 18.59 -7.59 5.34
N ASN A 198 17.60 -6.80 4.98
CA ASN A 198 17.45 -6.18 3.67
C ASN A 198 17.32 -7.18 2.51
N LEU A 199 16.76 -8.36 2.79
CA LEU A 199 16.48 -9.37 1.76
C LEU A 199 15.05 -9.20 1.27
N PRO A 200 14.83 -9.07 -0.04
CA PRO A 200 13.50 -9.01 -0.62
C PRO A 200 12.80 -10.37 -0.49
N ALA A 201 11.52 -10.35 -0.18
CA ALA A 201 10.75 -11.55 0.13
C ALA A 201 9.27 -11.40 -0.29
N GLY A 202 8.55 -12.50 -0.23
CA GLY A 202 7.12 -12.53 -0.47
C GLY A 202 6.73 -12.73 -1.93
N PHE A 203 5.41 -12.76 -2.14
CA PHE A 203 4.79 -13.13 -3.42
C PHE A 203 5.28 -12.25 -4.60
N ASN A 204 5.33 -10.95 -4.40
CA ASN A 204 5.68 -10.02 -5.48
C ASN A 204 7.15 -10.13 -5.89
N THR A 205 8.04 -10.34 -4.92
CA THR A 205 9.45 -10.60 -5.24
C THR A 205 9.59 -11.91 -6.02
N ALA A 206 8.80 -12.94 -5.69
CA ALA A 206 8.80 -14.19 -6.44
C ALA A 206 8.26 -14.01 -7.88
N VAL A 207 7.22 -13.19 -8.07
CA VAL A 207 6.74 -12.81 -9.41
C VAL A 207 7.81 -12.07 -10.19
N LEU A 208 8.50 -11.11 -9.56
CA LEU A 208 9.58 -10.36 -10.19
C LEU A 208 10.78 -11.24 -10.55
N ALA A 209 11.14 -12.21 -9.72
CA ALA A 209 12.22 -13.16 -10.02
C ALA A 209 11.89 -14.01 -11.26
N GLU A 210 10.66 -14.47 -11.39
CA GLU A 210 10.20 -15.22 -12.55
C GLU A 210 10.18 -14.35 -13.82
N ILE A 211 9.72 -13.10 -13.71
CA ILE A 211 9.77 -12.12 -14.82
C ILE A 211 11.22 -11.90 -15.24
N ALA A 212 12.12 -11.63 -14.30
CA ALA A 212 13.55 -11.42 -14.57
C ALA A 212 14.17 -12.56 -15.38
N ASN A 213 13.86 -13.82 -14.98
CA ASN A 213 14.31 -15.01 -15.68
C ASN A 213 13.81 -15.07 -17.13
N ARG A 214 12.54 -14.73 -17.38
CA ARG A 214 11.93 -14.83 -18.71
C ARG A 214 12.40 -13.75 -19.68
N ILE A 215 12.64 -12.53 -19.16
CA ILE A 215 13.11 -11.42 -20.01
C ILE A 215 14.64 -11.25 -20.00
N SER A 216 15.38 -12.06 -19.21
CA SER A 216 16.84 -11.99 -19.06
C SER A 216 17.34 -10.58 -18.71
N LYS A 217 16.64 -9.92 -17.75
CA LYS A 217 17.02 -8.61 -17.21
C LYS A 217 17.23 -8.69 -15.71
N ASN A 218 18.10 -7.86 -15.19
CA ASN A 218 18.29 -7.71 -13.75
C ASN A 218 17.15 -6.92 -13.13
N ILE A 219 16.82 -7.21 -11.87
CA ILE A 219 15.85 -6.44 -11.09
C ILE A 219 16.55 -5.91 -9.84
N GLU A 220 16.41 -4.61 -9.62
CA GLU A 220 16.80 -3.92 -8.38
C GLU A 220 15.54 -3.53 -7.61
N ILE A 221 15.39 -4.07 -6.41
CA ILE A 221 14.29 -3.69 -5.51
C ILE A 221 14.65 -2.40 -4.79
N VAL A 222 13.81 -1.39 -4.92
CA VAL A 222 13.97 -0.08 -4.27
C VAL A 222 12.80 0.11 -3.30
N GLN A 223 13.09 0.09 -2.00
CA GLN A 223 12.06 0.31 -1.00
C GLN A 223 11.69 1.79 -0.95
N ILE A 224 10.39 2.09 -1.11
CA ILE A 224 9.84 3.44 -1.16
C ILE A 224 8.50 3.45 -0.44
N ASP A 225 8.30 4.43 0.43
CA ASP A 225 7.02 4.64 1.11
C ASP A 225 5.87 4.78 0.11
N SER A 226 4.71 4.24 0.46
CA SER A 226 3.55 4.15 -0.43
C SER A 226 3.17 5.48 -1.07
N GLY A 227 3.17 6.57 -0.31
CA GLY A 227 2.82 7.91 -0.82
C GLY A 227 3.85 8.51 -1.77
N ALA A 228 5.10 8.02 -1.77
CA ALA A 228 6.18 8.54 -2.63
C ALA A 228 6.32 7.78 -3.95
N ARG A 229 5.65 6.63 -4.15
CA ARG A 229 5.86 5.73 -5.31
C ARG A 229 5.55 6.39 -6.65
N ALA A 230 4.45 7.13 -6.74
CA ALA A 230 4.08 7.84 -7.99
C ALA A 230 5.12 8.91 -8.38
N ALA A 231 5.64 9.65 -7.39
CA ALA A 231 6.69 10.64 -7.61
C ALA A 231 8.02 9.98 -8.01
N ALA A 232 8.39 8.88 -7.39
CA ALA A 232 9.59 8.12 -7.75
C ALA A 232 9.55 7.59 -9.20
N LEU A 233 8.37 7.15 -9.64
CA LEU A 233 8.16 6.69 -11.01
C LEU A 233 8.28 7.84 -12.02
N THR A 234 7.58 8.96 -11.77
CA THR A 234 7.56 10.11 -12.68
C THR A 234 8.90 10.84 -12.74
N SER A 235 9.67 10.84 -11.64
CA SER A 235 11.04 11.41 -11.60
C SER A 235 12.13 10.48 -12.16
N LYS A 236 11.76 9.29 -12.66
CA LYS A 236 12.68 8.27 -13.18
C LYS A 236 13.67 7.70 -12.13
N GLN A 237 13.34 7.82 -10.85
CA GLN A 237 14.09 7.16 -9.78
C GLN A 237 13.92 5.64 -9.87
N VAL A 238 12.74 5.19 -10.30
CA VAL A 238 12.41 3.80 -10.61
C VAL A 238 11.77 3.69 -11.98
N ASP A 239 11.75 2.46 -12.54
CA ASP A 239 11.17 2.17 -13.85
C ASP A 239 9.78 1.59 -13.73
N VAL A 240 9.53 0.85 -12.64
CA VAL A 240 8.29 0.15 -12.37
C VAL A 240 7.89 0.40 -10.92
N VAL A 241 6.62 0.61 -10.68
CA VAL A 241 6.02 0.50 -9.35
C VAL A 241 5.27 -0.82 -9.31
N PHE A 242 5.64 -1.63 -8.35
CA PHE A 242 4.88 -2.78 -7.96
C PHE A 242 3.60 -2.33 -7.22
N TRP A 243 2.51 -3.05 -7.42
CA TRP A 243 1.28 -2.82 -6.70
C TRP A 243 0.57 -1.50 -7.06
N ALA A 244 0.18 -1.39 -8.31
CA ALA A 244 -0.93 -0.54 -8.74
C ALA A 244 -2.20 -1.39 -8.80
N ILE A 245 -3.35 -0.81 -8.53
CA ILE A 245 -4.59 -1.58 -8.48
C ILE A 245 -5.57 -1.19 -9.56
N VAL A 246 -6.31 -2.20 -10.02
CA VAL A 246 -7.48 -2.06 -10.88
C VAL A 246 -8.64 -2.73 -10.17
N PRO A 247 -9.66 -1.97 -9.74
CA PRO A 247 -10.84 -2.56 -9.12
C PRO A 247 -11.57 -3.51 -10.09
N VAL A 248 -11.95 -4.68 -9.58
CA VAL A 248 -12.79 -5.62 -10.33
C VAL A 248 -14.24 -5.25 -10.07
N SER A 249 -14.73 -4.24 -10.80
CA SER A 249 -16.06 -3.68 -10.60
C SER A 249 -16.60 -3.05 -11.89
N GLU A 250 -17.89 -3.14 -12.10
CA GLU A 250 -18.58 -2.39 -13.16
C GLU A 250 -18.91 -0.95 -12.76
N ILE A 251 -18.83 -0.66 -11.45
CA ILE A 251 -19.20 0.62 -10.86
C ILE A 251 -18.00 1.53 -10.71
N ILE A 252 -16.84 0.94 -10.36
CA ILE A 252 -15.60 1.67 -10.10
C ILE A 252 -14.79 1.76 -11.38
N PRO A 253 -14.37 2.96 -11.82
CA PRO A 253 -13.51 3.09 -12.98
C PRO A 253 -12.20 2.30 -12.80
N SER A 254 -11.81 1.55 -13.84
CA SER A 254 -10.60 0.73 -13.83
C SER A 254 -9.31 1.55 -13.71
N ASP A 255 -9.36 2.85 -13.95
CA ASP A 255 -8.25 3.79 -13.86
C ASP A 255 -8.29 4.67 -12.60
N SER A 256 -9.11 4.32 -11.60
CA SER A 256 -9.28 5.10 -10.37
C SER A 256 -7.98 5.30 -9.57
N ASP A 257 -7.05 4.33 -9.62
CA ASP A 257 -5.73 4.42 -8.99
C ASP A 257 -4.60 4.81 -9.96
N LYS A 258 -4.93 5.23 -11.17
CA LYS A 258 -3.94 5.55 -12.20
C LYS A 258 -3.74 7.06 -12.34
N PRO A 259 -2.60 7.62 -11.88
CA PRO A 259 -2.26 9.01 -12.14
C PRO A 259 -2.05 9.29 -13.64
N SER A 260 -2.14 10.56 -14.04
CA SER A 260 -1.81 11.01 -15.40
C SER A 260 -0.34 10.69 -15.73
N GLY A 261 -0.05 10.31 -16.97
CA GLY A 261 1.30 9.95 -17.41
C GLY A 261 1.77 8.56 -17.00
N ILE A 262 0.85 7.74 -16.45
CA ILE A 262 1.14 6.36 -16.03
C ILE A 262 0.30 5.37 -16.84
N ILE A 263 0.91 4.22 -17.18
CA ILE A 263 0.26 3.06 -17.79
C ILE A 263 0.39 1.86 -16.85
N LEU A 264 -0.59 0.96 -16.91
CA LEU A 264 -0.62 -0.25 -16.12
C LEU A 264 -0.42 -1.49 -17.00
N THR A 265 0.14 -2.54 -16.43
CA THR A 265 0.21 -3.85 -17.09
C THR A 265 -1.12 -4.58 -17.02
N GLU A 266 -1.19 -5.75 -17.67
CA GLU A 266 -2.17 -6.78 -17.35
C GLU A 266 -2.05 -7.16 -15.87
N PRO A 267 -3.15 -7.55 -15.22
CA PRO A 267 -3.12 -7.96 -13.83
C PRO A 267 -2.42 -9.32 -13.66
N TYR A 268 -1.61 -9.43 -12.61
CA TYR A 268 -0.92 -10.68 -12.28
C TYR A 268 -1.48 -11.38 -11.02
N TYR A 269 -2.29 -10.68 -10.21
CA TYR A 269 -2.91 -11.20 -9.01
C TYR A 269 -4.24 -10.51 -8.71
N LYS A 270 -5.09 -11.14 -7.91
CA LYS A 270 -6.35 -10.55 -7.40
C LYS A 270 -6.51 -10.90 -5.94
N ASP A 271 -6.97 -9.93 -5.15
CA ASP A 271 -7.31 -10.19 -3.76
C ASP A 271 -8.57 -9.42 -3.32
N LYS A 272 -9.24 -9.97 -2.32
CA LYS A 272 -10.44 -9.38 -1.75
C LYS A 272 -10.05 -8.39 -0.65
N ILE A 273 -10.69 -7.22 -0.66
CA ILE A 273 -10.59 -6.24 0.43
C ILE A 273 -11.40 -6.75 1.63
N VAL A 274 -10.81 -6.61 2.80
CA VAL A 274 -11.43 -6.89 4.10
C VAL A 274 -11.13 -5.76 5.06
N HIS A 275 -11.99 -5.60 6.08
CA HIS A 275 -11.74 -4.67 7.17
C HIS A 275 -11.30 -5.41 8.42
N ILE A 276 -10.31 -4.84 9.11
CA ILE A 276 -9.73 -5.37 10.33
C ILE A 276 -10.02 -4.42 11.48
N ILE A 277 -10.43 -4.98 12.59
CA ILE A 277 -10.57 -4.31 13.89
C ILE A 277 -9.55 -4.90 14.87
N PHE A 278 -9.31 -4.18 15.97
CA PHE A 278 -8.46 -4.64 17.05
C PHE A 278 -9.27 -4.83 18.32
N ASN A 279 -9.25 -6.03 18.89
CA ASN A 279 -9.93 -6.37 20.12
C ASN A 279 -8.95 -6.32 21.28
N ASP A 280 -9.21 -5.46 22.28
CA ASP A 280 -8.34 -5.31 23.46
C ASP A 280 -8.36 -6.54 24.38
N GLU A 281 -9.38 -7.41 24.27
CA GLU A 281 -9.46 -8.61 25.08
C GLU A 281 -8.59 -9.72 24.49
N GLU A 282 -7.61 -10.21 25.27
CA GLU A 282 -6.88 -11.42 24.91
C GLU A 282 -7.85 -12.59 24.80
N LYS A 283 -7.87 -13.24 23.62
CA LYS A 283 -8.59 -14.51 23.47
C LYS A 283 -7.94 -15.56 24.38
N LYS A 284 -8.67 -15.91 25.46
CA LYS A 284 -8.27 -16.98 26.38
C LYS A 284 -8.36 -18.35 25.72
#